data_8e98d794a12da6f5f66ad4b111e8ed4a
#
_entry.id   8e98d794a12da6f5f66ad4b111e8ed4a
#
_cell.length_a   1.000
_cell.length_b   1.000
_cell.length_c   1.000
_cell.angle_alpha   90.00
_cell.angle_beta   90.00
_cell.angle_gamma   90.00
#
_symmetry.space_group_name_H-M   'P 1'
#
loop_
_entity.id
_entity.type
_entity.pdbx_description
1 polymer ?
#
loop_
_entity_poly.entity_id
_entity_poly.type
_entity_poly.pdbx_seq_one_letter_code
_entity_poly.pdbx_strand_id
1 'polypeptide(L)'
;LLLTWGTAWVYEQGENKRIVSNCHKQPEKLFVRRKLTVEEIVKEYTCLLRELREQNPGLKVLLTVSPIRHIRDGMHANQISKATLLLATEQLQTLFPEFVFYFPSYEIVLDELRDYRFYADDMLHPSPVAIRYLWERFSEAFFSDETKKIMEECESIRKAQAHRPFHPGSEEHKRFLGQIVLKIERLNRKYPYLEFE
;
A
#
# COMPACT_ATOMS: atom_id res chain seq x y z
N LEU A 1 8.65 -6.79 2.41
CA LEU A 1 7.72 -6.08 3.29
C LEU A 1 7.38 -4.71 2.69
N LEU A 2 6.08 -4.37 2.55
CA LEU A 2 5.64 -3.05 2.10
C LEU A 2 5.02 -2.32 3.29
N LEU A 3 5.47 -1.09 3.56
CA LEU A 3 4.97 -0.24 4.63
C LEU A 3 4.51 1.10 4.06
N THR A 4 3.25 1.42 4.28
CA THR A 4 2.65 2.70 3.86
C THR A 4 2.46 3.61 5.07
N TRP A 5 3.16 4.75 5.06
CA TRP A 5 3.04 5.74 6.12
C TRP A 5 2.00 6.80 5.79
N GLY A 6 0.99 6.94 6.65
CA GLY A 6 -0.10 7.91 6.46
C GLY A 6 0.20 9.28 7.01
N THR A 7 0.64 9.34 8.25
CA THR A 7 0.87 10.58 9.00
C THR A 7 1.97 10.40 10.05
N ALA A 8 2.67 11.49 10.36
CA ALA A 8 3.62 11.55 11.48
C ALA A 8 2.93 11.88 12.82
N TRP A 9 1.62 12.08 12.83
CA TRP A 9 0.86 12.28 14.05
C TRP A 9 0.55 10.98 14.75
N VAL A 10 0.83 10.92 16.05
CA VAL A 10 0.61 9.74 16.91
C VAL A 10 -0.20 10.11 18.14
N TYR A 11 -0.80 9.10 18.75
CA TYR A 11 -1.36 9.19 20.09
C TYR A 11 -0.37 8.60 21.09
N GLU A 12 -0.02 9.39 22.11
CA GLU A 12 0.86 8.97 23.19
C GLU A 12 0.02 8.83 24.46
N GLN A 13 0.07 7.68 25.10
CA GLN A 13 -0.65 7.44 26.36
C GLN A 13 0.03 8.20 27.50
N GLY A 14 -0.74 9.04 28.23
CA GLY A 14 -0.22 10.03 29.16
C GLY A 14 0.65 9.48 30.29
N GLU A 15 0.33 8.29 30.81
CA GLU A 15 1.03 7.71 31.97
C GLU A 15 2.38 7.09 31.61
N ASN A 16 2.49 6.36 30.53
CA ASN A 16 3.68 5.56 30.16
C ASN A 16 4.35 6.04 28.87
N LYS A 17 3.86 7.12 28.26
CA LYS A 17 4.35 7.69 27.00
C LYS A 17 4.38 6.70 25.83
N ARG A 18 3.61 5.63 25.93
CA ARG A 18 3.52 4.62 24.86
C ARG A 18 2.77 5.17 23.67
N ILE A 19 3.37 5.05 22.49
CA ILE A 19 2.71 5.37 21.23
C ILE A 19 1.70 4.28 20.89
N VAL A 20 0.49 4.69 20.53
CA VAL A 20 -0.59 3.81 20.08
C VAL A 20 -1.15 4.33 18.75
N SER A 21 -1.69 3.42 17.95
CA SER A 21 -2.21 3.75 16.62
C SER A 21 -3.48 4.60 16.65
N ASN A 22 -4.30 4.42 17.67
CA ASN A 22 -5.52 5.21 17.91
C ASN A 22 -5.94 5.12 19.39
N CYS A 23 -6.94 5.90 19.77
CA CYS A 23 -7.45 5.90 21.15
C CYS A 23 -8.37 4.71 21.50
N HIS A 24 -8.67 3.78 20.58
CA HIS A 24 -9.53 2.60 20.79
C HIS A 24 -10.86 2.89 21.51
N LYS A 25 -11.52 4.01 21.17
CA LYS A 25 -12.76 4.51 21.82
C LYS A 25 -12.62 4.86 23.30
N GLN A 26 -11.39 4.93 23.83
CA GLN A 26 -11.14 5.45 25.17
C GLN A 26 -11.23 6.97 25.21
N PRO A 27 -11.44 7.59 26.37
CA PRO A 27 -11.50 9.05 26.51
C PRO A 27 -10.24 9.72 25.98
N GLU A 28 -10.40 10.72 25.11
CA GLU A 28 -9.30 11.42 24.46
C GLU A 28 -8.31 12.05 25.45
N LYS A 29 -8.80 12.43 26.65
CA LYS A 29 -7.97 12.99 27.73
C LYS A 29 -6.87 12.06 28.26
N LEU A 30 -6.93 10.76 27.95
CA LEU A 30 -5.91 9.79 28.33
C LEU A 30 -4.70 9.80 27.38
N PHE A 31 -4.80 10.53 26.28
CA PHE A 31 -3.78 10.56 25.24
C PHE A 31 -3.32 11.99 24.97
N VAL A 32 -2.04 12.11 24.68
CA VAL A 32 -1.48 13.32 24.10
C VAL A 32 -1.27 13.08 22.61
N ARG A 33 -1.86 13.94 21.78
CA ARG A 33 -1.65 13.87 20.34
C ARG A 33 -0.50 14.77 19.96
N ARG A 34 0.56 14.20 19.37
CA ARG A 34 1.73 14.94 18.93
C ARG A 34 2.25 14.45 17.59
N LYS A 35 3.06 15.26 16.97
CA LYS A 35 3.77 14.88 15.74
C LYS A 35 5.16 14.35 16.12
N LEU A 36 5.54 13.24 15.50
CA LEU A 36 6.90 12.70 15.57
C LEU A 36 7.87 13.61 14.83
N THR A 37 9.12 13.66 15.29
CA THR A 37 10.22 14.26 14.53
C THR A 37 10.81 13.25 13.55
N VAL A 38 11.63 13.72 12.62
CA VAL A 38 12.37 12.86 11.69
C VAL A 38 13.30 11.92 12.46
N GLU A 39 13.99 12.44 13.47
CA GLU A 39 14.95 11.71 14.30
C GLU A 39 14.28 10.60 15.09
N GLU A 40 13.09 10.84 15.65
CA GLU A 40 12.32 9.82 16.37
C GLU A 40 11.95 8.67 15.41
N ILE A 41 11.43 8.97 14.23
CA ILE A 41 11.05 7.95 13.25
C ILE A 41 12.28 7.16 12.80
N VAL A 42 13.35 7.84 12.43
CA VAL A 42 14.58 7.18 11.95
C VAL A 42 15.18 6.30 13.02
N LYS A 43 15.24 6.75 14.27
CA LYS A 43 15.75 5.97 15.39
C LYS A 43 14.97 4.67 15.59
N GLU A 44 13.66 4.76 15.72
CA GLU A 44 12.81 3.60 15.97
C GLU A 44 12.84 2.60 14.79
N TYR A 45 12.74 3.10 13.57
CA TYR A 45 12.81 2.24 12.39
C TYR A 45 14.20 1.66 12.15
N THR A 46 15.26 2.35 12.53
CA THR A 46 16.63 1.79 12.47
C THR A 46 16.76 0.54 13.34
N CYS A 47 16.23 0.55 14.55
CA CYS A 47 16.22 -0.62 15.42
C CYS A 47 15.40 -1.76 14.80
N LEU A 48 14.16 -1.48 14.41
CA LEU A 48 13.26 -2.46 13.80
C LEU A 48 13.85 -3.08 12.52
N LEU A 49 14.41 -2.27 11.64
CA LEU A 49 14.96 -2.73 10.36
C LEU A 49 16.21 -3.60 10.54
N ARG A 50 17.04 -3.33 11.55
CA ARG A 50 18.18 -4.20 11.92
C ARG A 50 17.70 -5.56 12.39
N GLU A 51 16.75 -5.62 13.32
CA GLU A 51 16.16 -6.87 13.82
C GLU A 51 15.52 -7.69 12.68
N LEU A 52 14.75 -7.04 11.80
CA LEU A 52 14.14 -7.70 10.64
C LEU A 52 15.19 -8.26 9.67
N ARG A 53 16.28 -7.54 9.44
CA ARG A 53 17.38 -7.99 8.57
C ARG A 53 18.16 -9.15 9.17
N GLU A 54 18.35 -9.16 10.47
CA GLU A 54 19.00 -10.27 11.18
C GLU A 54 18.18 -11.56 11.09
N GLN A 55 16.86 -11.46 11.28
CA GLN A 55 15.96 -12.61 11.20
C GLN A 55 15.70 -13.09 9.76
N ASN A 56 15.71 -12.19 8.80
CA ASN A 56 15.51 -12.50 7.38
C ASN A 56 16.46 -11.69 6.50
N PRO A 57 17.69 -12.17 6.25
CA PRO A 57 18.69 -11.47 5.44
C PRO A 57 18.25 -11.23 3.99
N GLY A 58 17.34 -12.04 3.46
CA GLY A 58 16.78 -11.88 2.10
C GLY A 58 15.63 -10.89 2.00
N LEU A 59 15.14 -10.36 3.13
CA LEU A 59 14.03 -9.41 3.13
C LEU A 59 14.44 -8.12 2.40
N LYS A 60 13.50 -7.56 1.65
CA LYS A 60 13.53 -6.18 1.15
C LYS A 60 12.36 -5.41 1.76
N VAL A 61 12.59 -4.17 2.13
CA VAL A 61 11.57 -3.29 2.69
C VAL A 61 11.28 -2.17 1.72
N LEU A 62 10.03 -2.01 1.35
CA LEU A 62 9.56 -0.95 0.48
C LEU A 62 8.70 0.01 1.29
N LEU A 63 9.16 1.24 1.41
CA LEU A 63 8.44 2.34 2.06
C LEU A 63 7.66 3.13 1.02
N THR A 64 6.53 3.66 1.43
CA THR A 64 5.77 4.65 0.65
C THR A 64 5.03 5.61 1.57
N VAL A 65 4.88 6.85 1.16
CA VAL A 65 4.07 7.84 1.87
C VAL A 65 2.71 7.94 1.20
N SER A 66 1.64 7.69 1.97
CA SER A 66 0.28 7.74 1.46
C SER A 66 -0.10 9.12 0.94
N PRO A 67 -0.73 9.25 -0.23
CA PRO A 67 -1.25 10.51 -0.75
C PRO A 67 -2.53 10.99 -0.05
N ILE A 68 -3.16 10.16 0.79
CA ILE A 68 -4.38 10.53 1.52
C ILE A 68 -4.11 11.75 2.42
N ARG A 69 -5.01 12.74 2.38
CA ARG A 69 -4.92 13.96 3.17
C ARG A 69 -5.51 13.75 4.56
N HIS A 70 -4.72 14.00 5.59
CA HIS A 70 -5.18 13.96 6.99
C HIS A 70 -5.54 15.38 7.44
N ILE A 71 -6.81 15.77 7.28
CA ILE A 71 -7.27 17.15 7.48
C ILE A 71 -7.62 17.50 8.92
N ARG A 72 -7.60 16.55 9.84
CA ARG A 72 -7.95 16.78 11.26
C ARG A 72 -7.15 17.95 11.87
N ASP A 73 -5.89 18.10 11.48
CA ASP A 73 -4.99 19.14 12.01
C ASP A 73 -4.84 20.33 11.05
N GLY A 74 -5.63 20.36 9.99
CA GLY A 74 -5.56 21.34 8.93
C GLY A 74 -4.55 20.97 7.82
N MET A 75 -4.71 21.61 6.68
CA MET A 75 -3.95 21.28 5.46
C MET A 75 -2.45 21.55 5.60
N HIS A 76 -2.08 22.64 6.29
CA HIS A 76 -0.68 22.96 6.54
C HIS A 76 -0.01 21.90 7.41
N ALA A 77 -0.63 21.51 8.52
CA ALA A 77 -0.10 20.49 9.41
C ALA A 77 -0.02 19.12 8.73
N ASN A 78 -0.96 18.81 7.82
CA ASN A 78 -0.84 17.62 6.96
C ASN A 78 0.41 17.69 6.09
N GLN A 79 0.71 18.80 5.42
CA GLN A 79 1.91 18.94 4.59
C GLN A 79 3.20 18.80 5.42
N ILE A 80 3.26 19.43 6.58
CA ILE A 80 4.41 19.28 7.49
C ILE A 80 4.57 17.83 7.95
N SER A 81 3.47 17.12 8.23
CA SER A 81 3.50 15.69 8.55
C SER A 81 4.05 14.85 7.40
N LYS A 82 3.60 15.09 6.17
CA LYS A 82 4.12 14.39 4.98
C LYS A 82 5.61 14.68 4.75
N ALA A 83 6.04 15.93 4.87
CA ALA A 83 7.45 16.30 4.77
C ALA A 83 8.31 15.57 5.81
N THR A 84 7.84 15.46 7.06
CA THR A 84 8.52 14.68 8.10
C THR A 84 8.72 13.22 7.69
N LEU A 85 7.67 12.58 7.12
CA LEU A 85 7.74 11.20 6.65
C LEU A 85 8.69 11.03 5.46
N LEU A 86 8.67 11.97 4.50
CA LEU A 86 9.57 11.94 3.34
C LEU A 86 11.03 12.06 3.75
N LEU A 87 11.36 13.00 4.64
CA LEU A 87 12.72 13.17 5.17
C LEU A 87 13.18 11.93 5.95
N ALA A 88 12.31 11.31 6.75
CA ALA A 88 12.62 10.07 7.44
C ALA A 88 12.88 8.91 6.46
N THR A 89 12.08 8.81 5.40
CA THR A 89 12.26 7.81 4.34
C THR A 89 13.62 7.94 3.66
N GLU A 90 14.01 9.15 3.28
CA GLU A 90 15.31 9.44 2.65
C GLU A 90 16.47 9.03 3.56
N GLN A 91 16.41 9.38 4.85
CA GLN A 91 17.45 8.98 5.80
C GLN A 91 17.52 7.46 5.96
N LEU A 92 16.39 6.75 6.04
CA LEU A 92 16.39 5.29 6.15
C LEU A 92 16.92 4.60 4.89
N GLN A 93 16.63 5.12 3.69
CA GLN A 93 17.25 4.61 2.45
C GLN A 93 18.75 4.80 2.45
N THR A 94 19.24 5.94 2.92
CA THR A 94 20.67 6.24 3.04
C THR A 94 21.36 5.32 4.06
N LEU A 95 20.69 5.03 5.20
CA LEU A 95 21.23 4.13 6.24
C LEU A 95 21.20 2.65 5.84
N PHE A 96 20.28 2.26 4.98
CA PHE A 96 20.05 0.87 4.59
C PHE A 96 20.00 0.72 3.05
N PRO A 97 21.05 1.11 2.31
CA PRO A 97 21.07 0.93 0.87
C PRO A 97 20.91 -0.55 0.52
N GLU A 98 20.22 -0.87 -0.58
CA GLU A 98 19.91 -2.24 -1.04
C GLU A 98 18.95 -3.05 -0.16
N PHE A 99 18.57 -2.55 0.99
CA PHE A 99 17.58 -3.18 1.89
C PHE A 99 16.27 -2.40 1.98
N VAL A 100 16.34 -1.05 2.03
CA VAL A 100 15.18 -0.15 2.07
C VAL A 100 15.03 0.56 0.73
N PHE A 101 13.85 0.46 0.15
CA PHE A 101 13.46 1.08 -1.10
C PHE A 101 12.28 2.02 -0.86
N TYR A 102 12.04 2.94 -1.80
CA TYR A 102 10.92 3.86 -1.74
C TYR A 102 10.10 3.84 -3.01
N PHE A 103 8.76 3.85 -2.86
CA PHE A 103 7.83 4.09 -3.96
C PHE A 103 7.13 5.43 -3.76
N PRO A 104 7.25 6.38 -4.69
CA PRO A 104 6.83 7.77 -4.51
C PRO A 104 5.33 7.97 -4.76
N SER A 105 4.46 7.23 -4.06
CA SER A 105 3.01 7.31 -4.27
C SER A 105 2.43 8.69 -3.95
N TYR A 106 3.01 9.39 -2.96
CA TYR A 106 2.62 10.75 -2.59
C TYR A 106 2.94 11.74 -3.70
N GLU A 107 4.15 11.70 -4.21
CA GLU A 107 4.63 12.59 -5.28
C GLU A 107 3.90 12.33 -6.59
N ILE A 108 3.67 11.08 -6.96
CA ILE A 108 2.90 10.73 -8.17
C ILE A 108 1.51 11.40 -8.14
N VAL A 109 0.81 11.33 -7.00
CA VAL A 109 -0.53 11.96 -6.92
C VAL A 109 -0.45 13.48 -6.92
N LEU A 110 0.54 14.08 -6.26
CA LEU A 110 0.65 15.52 -6.14
C LEU A 110 1.29 16.20 -7.36
N ASP A 111 2.23 15.54 -8.02
CA ASP A 111 2.99 16.13 -9.13
C ASP A 111 2.54 15.62 -10.51
N GLU A 112 2.43 14.32 -10.72
CA GLU A 112 2.02 13.80 -12.03
C GLU A 112 0.51 13.95 -12.25
N LEU A 113 -0.31 13.59 -11.25
CA LEU A 113 -1.76 13.61 -11.40
C LEU A 113 -2.37 14.99 -11.12
N ARG A 114 -1.82 15.80 -10.25
CA ARG A 114 -2.03 17.25 -10.02
C ARG A 114 -3.42 17.87 -10.20
N ASP A 115 -4.50 17.09 -10.22
CA ASP A 115 -5.84 17.58 -10.55
C ASP A 115 -6.87 16.94 -9.61
N TYR A 116 -7.89 17.70 -9.22
CA TYR A 116 -8.95 17.23 -8.34
C TYR A 116 -9.75 16.05 -8.88
N ARG A 117 -9.81 15.85 -10.20
CA ARG A 117 -10.45 14.66 -10.82
C ARG A 117 -9.79 13.33 -10.39
N PHE A 118 -8.57 13.39 -9.87
CA PHE A 118 -7.85 12.24 -9.32
C PHE A 118 -8.11 12.00 -7.83
N TYR A 119 -8.95 12.82 -7.22
CA TYR A 119 -9.47 12.60 -5.88
C TYR A 119 -10.91 12.07 -5.94
N ALA A 120 -11.33 11.35 -4.91
CA ALA A 120 -12.70 10.96 -4.69
C ALA A 120 -13.55 12.20 -4.29
N ASP A 121 -14.85 12.04 -4.17
CA ASP A 121 -15.80 13.14 -3.85
C ASP A 121 -15.48 13.85 -2.52
N ASP A 122 -14.82 13.15 -1.60
CA ASP A 122 -14.37 13.73 -0.33
C ASP A 122 -13.13 14.65 -0.45
N MET A 123 -12.49 14.72 -1.60
CA MET A 123 -11.28 15.49 -1.89
C MET A 123 -10.07 15.10 -1.03
N LEU A 124 -10.11 13.93 -0.40
CA LEU A 124 -9.08 13.41 0.51
C LEU A 124 -8.44 12.14 -0.01
N HIS A 125 -9.26 11.20 -0.48
CA HIS A 125 -8.83 9.90 -0.97
C HIS A 125 -8.57 9.97 -2.48
N PRO A 126 -7.59 9.21 -2.99
CA PRO A 126 -7.41 9.04 -4.43
C PRO A 126 -8.64 8.41 -5.09
N SER A 127 -9.00 8.88 -6.28
CA SER A 127 -10.07 8.28 -7.08
C SER A 127 -9.66 6.89 -7.62
N PRO A 128 -10.62 6.05 -8.06
CA PRO A 128 -10.30 4.77 -8.69
C PRO A 128 -9.34 4.89 -9.90
N VAL A 129 -9.39 6.00 -10.61
CA VAL A 129 -8.45 6.28 -11.73
C VAL A 129 -7.04 6.48 -11.20
N ALA A 130 -6.87 7.28 -10.15
CA ALA A 130 -5.57 7.50 -9.52
C ALA A 130 -4.99 6.20 -8.93
N ILE A 131 -5.84 5.38 -8.30
CA ILE A 131 -5.42 4.08 -7.74
C ILE A 131 -4.90 3.16 -8.86
N ARG A 132 -5.59 3.07 -10.00
CA ARG A 132 -5.11 2.28 -11.14
C ARG A 132 -3.78 2.79 -11.67
N TYR A 133 -3.65 4.10 -11.82
CA TYR A 133 -2.40 4.71 -12.28
C TYR A 133 -1.24 4.41 -11.33
N LEU A 134 -1.43 4.57 -10.02
CA LEU A 134 -0.43 4.21 -9.00
C LEU A 134 -0.05 2.73 -9.09
N TRP A 135 -1.03 1.84 -9.31
CA TRP A 135 -0.80 0.42 -9.46
C TRP A 135 0.02 0.08 -10.72
N GLU A 136 -0.26 0.75 -11.83
CA GLU A 136 0.49 0.61 -13.07
C GLU A 136 1.95 1.04 -12.86
N ARG A 137 2.19 2.22 -12.28
CA ARG A 137 3.56 2.70 -11.96
C ARG A 137 4.29 1.77 -11.00
N PHE A 138 3.59 1.29 -9.98
CA PHE A 138 4.13 0.32 -9.04
C PHE A 138 4.53 -0.99 -9.73
N SER A 139 3.64 -1.52 -10.54
CA SER A 139 3.88 -2.77 -11.29
C SER A 139 5.03 -2.64 -12.28
N GLU A 140 5.15 -1.50 -12.95
CA GLU A 140 6.27 -1.22 -13.86
C GLU A 140 7.62 -1.18 -13.13
N ALA A 141 7.65 -0.59 -11.93
CA ALA A 141 8.88 -0.42 -11.17
C ALA A 141 9.36 -1.70 -10.46
N PHE A 142 8.43 -2.54 -9.98
CA PHE A 142 8.78 -3.63 -9.07
C PHE A 142 8.47 -5.04 -9.57
N PHE A 143 7.68 -5.21 -10.61
CA PHE A 143 7.32 -6.53 -11.09
C PHE A 143 8.08 -6.91 -12.36
N SER A 144 8.57 -8.14 -12.39
CA SER A 144 9.14 -8.73 -13.60
C SER A 144 8.06 -8.93 -14.67
N ASP A 145 8.48 -9.04 -15.93
CA ASP A 145 7.55 -9.32 -17.04
C ASP A 145 6.83 -10.68 -16.86
N GLU A 146 7.49 -11.64 -16.21
CA GLU A 146 6.83 -12.90 -15.85
C GLU A 146 5.72 -12.68 -14.83
N THR A 147 5.97 -11.91 -13.76
CA THR A 147 4.96 -11.57 -12.76
C THR A 147 3.78 -10.84 -13.38
N LYS A 148 4.02 -9.87 -14.28
CA LYS A 148 2.96 -9.15 -14.99
C LYS A 148 2.07 -10.08 -15.80
N LYS A 149 2.66 -11.03 -16.53
CA LYS A 149 1.91 -12.05 -17.29
C LYS A 149 1.05 -12.93 -16.39
N ILE A 150 1.58 -13.38 -15.25
CA ILE A 150 0.81 -14.15 -14.27
C ILE A 150 -0.38 -13.33 -13.76
N MET A 151 -0.16 -12.06 -13.42
CA MET A 151 -1.22 -11.18 -12.96
C MET A 151 -2.32 -10.98 -14.01
N GLU A 152 -1.97 -10.78 -15.28
CA GLU A 152 -2.92 -10.69 -16.38
C GLU A 152 -3.75 -11.98 -16.54
N GLU A 153 -3.12 -13.15 -16.44
CA GLU A 153 -3.82 -14.43 -16.49
C GLU A 153 -4.77 -14.60 -15.28
N CYS A 154 -4.34 -14.24 -14.07
CA CYS A 154 -5.17 -14.26 -12.87
C CYS A 154 -6.35 -13.29 -12.98
N GLU A 155 -6.11 -12.06 -13.46
CA GLU A 155 -7.17 -11.08 -13.69
C GLU A 155 -8.19 -11.56 -14.73
N SER A 156 -7.73 -12.19 -15.81
CA SER A 156 -8.60 -12.78 -16.82
C SER A 156 -9.52 -13.85 -16.22
N ILE A 157 -8.99 -14.69 -15.32
CA ILE A 157 -9.78 -15.73 -14.61
C ILE A 157 -10.80 -15.07 -13.69
N ARG A 158 -10.39 -14.09 -12.86
CA ARG A 158 -11.31 -13.35 -11.97
C ARG A 158 -12.44 -12.67 -12.72
N LYS A 159 -12.14 -12.00 -13.83
CA LYS A 159 -13.16 -11.37 -14.68
C LYS A 159 -14.14 -12.40 -15.23
N ALA A 160 -13.62 -13.56 -15.62
CA ALA A 160 -14.45 -14.65 -16.15
C ALA A 160 -15.34 -15.28 -15.05
N GLN A 161 -14.83 -15.45 -13.83
CA GLN A 161 -15.61 -15.94 -12.68
C GLN A 161 -16.69 -14.92 -12.24
N ALA A 162 -16.39 -13.63 -12.28
CA ALA A 162 -17.32 -12.56 -11.94
C ALA A 162 -18.41 -12.33 -13.02
N HIS A 163 -18.26 -12.93 -14.19
CA HIS A 163 -19.22 -12.77 -15.30
C HIS A 163 -20.56 -13.41 -14.95
N ARG A 164 -21.64 -12.63 -14.99
CA ARG A 164 -23.02 -13.11 -14.80
C ARG A 164 -23.63 -13.41 -16.16
N PRO A 165 -23.91 -14.67 -16.48
CA PRO A 165 -24.50 -15.02 -17.79
C PRO A 165 -25.98 -14.65 -17.84
N PHE A 166 -26.47 -14.27 -19.01
CA PHE A 166 -27.89 -14.08 -19.24
C PHE A 166 -28.67 -15.41 -19.17
N HIS A 167 -28.03 -16.53 -19.59
CA HIS A 167 -28.61 -17.88 -19.58
C HIS A 167 -27.65 -18.87 -18.90
N PRO A 168 -27.74 -19.01 -17.54
CA PRO A 168 -26.82 -19.85 -16.76
C PRO A 168 -26.79 -21.35 -17.18
N GLY A 169 -27.90 -21.86 -17.76
CA GLY A 169 -28.04 -23.26 -18.17
C GLY A 169 -27.60 -23.55 -19.61
N SER A 170 -27.16 -22.55 -20.37
CA SER A 170 -26.80 -22.77 -21.78
C SER A 170 -25.53 -23.60 -21.96
N GLU A 171 -25.45 -24.36 -23.04
CA GLU A 171 -24.26 -25.16 -23.40
C GLU A 171 -23.03 -24.25 -23.63
N GLU A 172 -23.23 -23.02 -24.10
CA GLU A 172 -22.17 -22.04 -24.25
C GLU A 172 -21.58 -21.62 -22.87
N HIS A 173 -22.44 -21.43 -21.88
CA HIS A 173 -21.98 -21.10 -20.53
C HIS A 173 -21.23 -22.27 -19.88
N LYS A 174 -21.70 -23.51 -20.07
CA LYS A 174 -20.99 -24.70 -19.57
C LYS A 174 -19.59 -24.84 -20.21
N ARG A 175 -19.47 -24.62 -21.52
CA ARG A 175 -18.16 -24.62 -22.21
C ARG A 175 -17.25 -23.48 -21.67
N PHE A 176 -17.80 -22.30 -21.47
CA PHE A 176 -17.07 -21.17 -20.90
C PHE A 176 -16.51 -21.50 -19.51
N LEU A 177 -17.33 -22.07 -18.62
CA LEU A 177 -16.88 -22.52 -17.29
C LEU A 177 -15.79 -23.57 -17.39
N GLY A 178 -15.93 -24.55 -18.29
CA GLY A 178 -14.92 -25.59 -18.54
C GLY A 178 -13.56 -24.98 -18.96
N GLN A 179 -13.57 -23.93 -19.79
CA GLN A 179 -12.34 -23.23 -20.18
C GLN A 179 -11.68 -22.50 -18.99
N ILE A 180 -12.47 -21.93 -18.08
CA ILE A 180 -11.94 -21.29 -16.87
C ILE A 180 -11.26 -22.32 -15.98
N VAL A 181 -11.90 -23.48 -15.74
CA VAL A 181 -11.32 -24.58 -14.95
C VAL A 181 -9.99 -25.03 -15.54
N LEU A 182 -9.92 -25.27 -16.84
CA LEU A 182 -8.66 -25.65 -17.51
C LEU A 182 -7.56 -24.59 -17.38
N LYS A 183 -7.92 -23.29 -17.43
CA LYS A 183 -6.95 -22.20 -17.20
C LYS A 183 -6.42 -22.23 -15.77
N ILE A 184 -7.30 -22.40 -14.78
CA ILE A 184 -6.93 -22.51 -13.37
C ILE A 184 -6.00 -23.69 -13.13
N GLU A 185 -6.35 -24.88 -13.63
CA GLU A 185 -5.53 -26.08 -13.50
C GLU A 185 -4.13 -25.89 -14.10
N ARG A 186 -4.05 -25.27 -15.29
CA ARG A 186 -2.76 -24.96 -15.94
C ARG A 186 -1.91 -24.05 -15.09
N LEU A 187 -2.50 -22.96 -14.55
CA LEU A 187 -1.81 -22.00 -13.70
C LEU A 187 -1.38 -22.63 -12.38
N ASN A 188 -2.25 -23.38 -11.71
CA ASN A 188 -1.93 -24.04 -10.44
C ASN A 188 -0.85 -25.11 -10.59
N ARG A 189 -0.78 -25.80 -11.74
CA ARG A 189 0.31 -26.74 -12.03
C ARG A 189 1.67 -26.06 -12.12
N LYS A 190 1.70 -24.84 -12.70
CA LYS A 190 2.94 -24.05 -12.84
C LYS A 190 3.28 -23.27 -11.58
N TYR A 191 2.24 -22.76 -10.89
CA TYR A 191 2.35 -21.88 -9.72
C TYR A 191 1.43 -22.39 -8.59
N PRO A 192 1.85 -23.42 -7.83
CA PRO A 192 1.00 -24.08 -6.84
C PRO A 192 0.56 -23.20 -5.65
N TYR A 193 1.16 -22.05 -5.50
CA TYR A 193 0.83 -21.06 -4.45
C TYR A 193 -0.33 -20.13 -4.83
N LEU A 194 -0.83 -20.21 -6.07
CA LEU A 194 -2.00 -19.42 -6.50
C LEU A 194 -3.28 -20.10 -6.04
N GLU A 195 -4.14 -19.33 -5.39
CA GLU A 195 -5.46 -19.78 -4.96
C GLU A 195 -6.55 -19.04 -5.74
N PHE A 196 -7.49 -19.78 -6.31
CA PHE A 196 -8.67 -19.25 -7.00
C PHE A 196 -9.91 -19.75 -6.26
N GLU A 197 -10.65 -18.82 -5.64
CA GLU A 197 -11.94 -19.08 -4.99
C GLU A 197 -13.08 -19.26 -6.01
#